data_af6d2b4f2517dc6eccdc17329d4962ef
#
_entry.id   af6d2b4f2517dc6eccdc17329d4962ef
#
_cell.length_a   1.000
_cell.length_b   1.000
_cell.length_c   1.000
_cell.angle_alpha   90.00
_cell.angle_beta   90.00
_cell.angle_gamma   90.00
#
_symmetry.space_group_name_H-M   'P 1'
#
loop_
_entity.id
_entity.type
_entity.pdbx_description
1 polymer ?
#
loop_
_entity_poly.entity_id
_entity_poly.type
_entity_poly.pdbx_seq_one_letter_code
_entity_poly.pdbx_strand_id
1 'polypeptide(L)'
;PLLIFFTIYYKSGNNLIFAIPPFIFATLVSLGVIYFLEKKISFVPLTSGILIALFGGLTIYFDNPVFLYMKPTIINFLFAGILFFGKFFTKKPLMKIFFQNAINLEDKGWVALNNRWIVFFIFLAVLNEIIWRTQSEVFWVNFKVWGLLPITFLFTATQIPLINKYKIEKL
;
A
#
# COMPACT_ATOMS: atom_id res chain seq x y z
N PRO A 1 11.20 3.53 -9.97
CA PRO A 1 12.00 2.82 -8.95
C PRO A 1 11.83 1.30 -9.00
N LEU A 2 10.62 0.76 -9.11
CA LEU A 2 10.36 -0.69 -9.08
C LEU A 2 11.08 -1.46 -10.19
N LEU A 3 11.12 -0.96 -11.41
CA LEU A 3 11.84 -1.62 -12.51
C LEU A 3 13.34 -1.74 -12.21
N ILE A 4 13.94 -0.68 -11.66
CA ILE A 4 15.35 -0.67 -11.25
C ILE A 4 15.58 -1.71 -10.15
N PHE A 5 14.72 -1.75 -9.14
CA PHE A 5 14.77 -2.73 -8.08
C PHE A 5 14.77 -4.17 -8.62
N PHE A 6 13.77 -4.53 -9.45
CA PHE A 6 13.67 -5.89 -9.98
C PHE A 6 14.83 -6.26 -10.90
N THR A 7 15.26 -5.32 -11.75
CA THR A 7 16.41 -5.57 -12.63
C THR A 7 17.66 -5.91 -11.85
N ILE A 8 17.96 -5.14 -10.79
CA ILE A 8 19.14 -5.37 -9.96
C ILE A 8 18.97 -6.60 -9.09
N TYR A 9 17.80 -6.80 -8.50
CA TYR A 9 17.48 -7.97 -7.70
C TYR A 9 17.75 -9.27 -8.47
N TYR A 10 17.20 -9.43 -9.68
CA TYR A 10 17.42 -10.62 -10.49
C TYR A 10 18.85 -10.74 -11.02
N LYS A 11 19.50 -9.64 -11.40
CA LYS A 11 20.90 -9.66 -11.85
C LYS A 11 21.91 -9.98 -10.74
N SER A 12 21.59 -9.66 -9.49
CA SER A 12 22.44 -9.94 -8.32
C SER A 12 22.24 -11.37 -7.75
N GLY A 13 21.58 -12.25 -8.49
CA GLY A 13 21.30 -13.61 -8.01
C GLY A 13 20.24 -13.66 -6.91
N ASN A 14 19.23 -12.80 -6.99
CA ASN A 14 18.14 -12.66 -6.01
C ASN A 14 18.61 -12.14 -4.63
N ASN A 15 19.65 -11.29 -4.61
CA ASN A 15 20.11 -10.69 -3.39
C ASN A 15 19.40 -9.36 -3.13
N LEU A 16 18.57 -9.34 -2.06
CA LEU A 16 17.77 -8.20 -1.69
C LEU A 16 18.60 -7.02 -1.23
N ILE A 17 19.67 -7.27 -0.46
CA ILE A 17 20.51 -6.23 0.13
C ILE A 17 21.20 -5.40 -0.96
N PHE A 18 21.64 -6.04 -2.06
CA PHE A 18 22.20 -5.33 -3.21
C PHE A 18 21.18 -4.51 -4.01
N ALA A 19 19.91 -4.89 -3.99
CA ALA A 19 18.85 -4.17 -4.70
C ALA A 19 18.30 -2.95 -3.93
N ILE A 20 18.48 -2.89 -2.61
CA ILE A 20 17.94 -1.81 -1.76
C ILE A 20 18.59 -0.45 -2.04
N PRO A 21 19.93 -0.27 -2.07
CA PRO A 21 20.53 1.04 -2.27
C PRO A 21 20.11 1.72 -3.59
N PRO A 22 20.17 1.04 -4.76
CA PRO A 22 19.66 1.61 -6.02
C PRO A 22 18.17 1.92 -5.99
N PHE A 23 17.38 1.12 -5.26
CA PHE A 23 15.94 1.37 -5.10
C PHE A 23 15.66 2.63 -4.28
N ILE A 24 16.37 2.84 -3.17
CA ILE A 24 16.28 4.06 -2.36
C ILE A 24 16.68 5.26 -3.22
N PHE A 25 17.80 5.18 -3.91
CA PHE A 25 18.30 6.26 -4.77
C PHE A 25 17.28 6.62 -5.86
N ALA A 26 16.76 5.63 -6.59
CA ALA A 26 15.75 5.84 -7.62
C ALA A 26 14.45 6.44 -7.07
N THR A 27 14.08 6.09 -5.83
CA THR A 27 12.91 6.65 -5.16
C THR A 27 13.12 8.13 -4.81
N LEU A 28 14.30 8.47 -4.28
CA LEU A 28 14.64 9.88 -3.96
C LEU A 28 14.70 10.73 -5.22
N VAL A 29 15.32 10.23 -6.29
CA VAL A 29 15.34 10.92 -7.60
C VAL A 29 13.91 11.12 -8.13
N SER A 30 13.06 10.09 -8.06
CA SER A 30 11.66 10.18 -8.48
C SER A 30 10.88 11.24 -7.69
N LEU A 31 11.06 11.31 -6.37
CA LEU A 31 10.45 12.35 -5.54
C LEU A 31 10.97 13.75 -5.88
N GLY A 32 12.27 13.87 -6.16
CA GLY A 32 12.88 15.12 -6.62
C GLY A 32 12.27 15.60 -7.94
N VAL A 33 12.17 14.71 -8.92
CA VAL A 33 11.55 15.02 -10.23
C VAL A 33 10.09 15.45 -10.06
N ILE A 34 9.29 14.74 -9.25
CA ILE A 34 7.89 15.12 -8.96
C ILE A 34 7.84 16.52 -8.36
N TYR A 35 8.71 16.81 -7.38
CA TYR A 35 8.75 18.13 -6.76
C TYR A 35 9.13 19.24 -7.74
N PHE A 36 10.09 19.02 -8.63
CA PHE A 36 10.48 20.02 -9.64
C PHE A 36 9.39 20.27 -10.67
N LEU A 37 8.66 19.24 -11.08
CA LEU A 37 7.60 19.35 -12.10
C LEU A 37 6.31 19.91 -11.52
N GLU A 38 5.86 19.41 -10.38
CA GLU A 38 4.54 19.73 -9.82
C GLU A 38 4.59 20.80 -8.71
N LYS A 39 5.79 21.15 -8.23
CA LYS A 39 6.01 22.05 -7.07
C LYS A 39 5.29 21.60 -5.79
N LYS A 40 4.75 20.40 -5.79
CA LYS A 40 4.06 19.76 -4.65
C LYS A 40 4.43 18.29 -4.62
N ILE A 41 4.56 17.73 -3.42
CA ILE A 41 4.69 16.27 -3.23
C ILE A 41 3.41 15.81 -2.56
N SER A 42 2.71 14.86 -3.19
CA SER A 42 1.54 14.23 -2.59
C SER A 42 1.94 13.45 -1.33
N PHE A 43 1.06 13.43 -0.34
CA PHE A 43 1.33 12.78 0.95
C PHE A 43 1.75 11.30 0.81
N VAL A 44 1.10 10.55 -0.09
CA VAL A 44 1.37 9.11 -0.28
C VAL A 44 2.79 8.84 -0.83
N PRO A 45 3.27 9.47 -1.92
CA PRO A 45 4.65 9.31 -2.38
C PRO A 45 5.68 9.72 -1.34
N LEU A 46 5.45 10.82 -0.62
CA LEU A 46 6.36 11.29 0.43
C LEU A 46 6.49 10.28 1.57
N THR A 47 5.36 9.83 2.12
CA THR A 47 5.33 8.84 3.21
C THR A 47 5.96 7.52 2.76
N SER A 48 5.68 7.05 1.54
CA SER A 48 6.31 5.87 0.98
C SER A 48 7.82 6.02 0.85
N GLY A 49 8.31 7.16 0.37
CA GLY A 49 9.74 7.45 0.26
C GLY A 49 10.45 7.45 1.61
N ILE A 50 9.85 8.09 2.63
CA ILE A 50 10.38 8.09 4.01
C ILE A 50 10.45 6.66 4.57
N LEU A 51 9.39 5.86 4.40
CA LEU A 51 9.38 4.48 4.88
C LEU A 51 10.41 3.61 4.14
N ILE A 52 10.57 3.80 2.84
CA ILE A 52 11.61 3.10 2.06
C ILE A 52 13.00 3.48 2.57
N ALA A 53 13.28 4.77 2.76
CA ALA A 53 14.57 5.23 3.26
C ALA A 53 14.85 4.72 4.68
N LEU A 54 13.86 4.75 5.57
CA LEU A 54 13.98 4.28 6.94
C LEU A 54 14.21 2.76 7.00
N PHE A 55 13.26 1.97 6.48
CA PHE A 55 13.36 0.50 6.58
C PHE A 55 14.44 -0.09 5.69
N GLY A 56 14.68 0.50 4.51
CA GLY A 56 15.80 0.12 3.67
C GLY A 56 17.14 0.46 4.30
N GLY A 57 17.27 1.64 4.92
CA GLY A 57 18.46 2.04 5.67
C GLY A 57 18.72 1.13 6.86
N LEU A 58 17.69 0.78 7.65
CA LEU A 58 17.81 -0.18 8.74
C LEU A 58 18.22 -1.57 8.24
N THR A 59 17.67 -2.01 7.11
CA THR A 59 18.04 -3.29 6.48
C THR A 59 19.53 -3.32 6.14
N ILE A 60 20.06 -2.24 5.55
CA ILE A 60 21.48 -2.15 5.20
C ILE A 60 22.34 -2.07 6.47
N TYR A 61 21.94 -1.25 7.44
CA TYR A 61 22.71 -1.02 8.67
C TYR A 61 22.83 -2.28 9.54
N PHE A 62 21.74 -3.03 9.67
CA PHE A 62 21.71 -4.27 10.45
C PHE A 62 21.99 -5.54 9.63
N ASP A 63 22.20 -5.40 8.33
CA ASP A 63 22.33 -6.52 7.40
C ASP A 63 21.18 -7.54 7.52
N ASN A 64 19.97 -7.01 7.75
CA ASN A 64 18.79 -7.82 8.03
C ASN A 64 17.57 -7.38 7.18
N PRO A 65 17.13 -8.20 6.24
CA PRO A 65 16.01 -7.86 5.34
C PRO A 65 14.65 -7.78 6.03
N VAL A 66 14.52 -8.20 7.29
CA VAL A 66 13.25 -8.19 8.05
C VAL A 66 12.61 -6.81 8.08
N PHE A 67 13.41 -5.74 8.21
CA PHE A 67 12.90 -4.37 8.20
C PHE A 67 12.17 -4.01 6.90
N LEU A 68 12.65 -4.55 5.77
CA LEU A 68 11.98 -4.37 4.48
C LEU A 68 10.71 -5.22 4.36
N TYR A 69 10.71 -6.43 4.91
CA TYR A 69 9.56 -7.32 4.91
C TYR A 69 8.41 -6.79 5.76
N MET A 70 8.69 -6.09 6.85
CA MET A 70 7.68 -5.51 7.75
C MET A 70 6.99 -4.27 7.16
N LYS A 71 7.60 -3.59 6.18
CA LYS A 71 7.04 -2.36 5.61
C LYS A 71 5.59 -2.52 5.13
N PRO A 72 5.22 -3.52 4.31
CA PRO A 72 3.84 -3.69 3.87
C PRO A 72 2.87 -3.93 5.02
N THR A 73 3.27 -4.68 6.04
CA THR A 73 2.48 -4.92 7.24
C THR A 73 2.14 -3.61 7.94
N ILE A 74 3.16 -2.78 8.21
CA ILE A 74 2.99 -1.50 8.90
C ILE A 74 2.10 -0.55 8.09
N ILE A 75 2.32 -0.44 6.77
CA ILE A 75 1.50 0.42 5.90
C ILE A 75 0.04 -0.03 5.89
N ASN A 76 -0.22 -1.33 5.77
CA ASN A 76 -1.59 -1.84 5.75
C ASN A 76 -2.29 -1.65 7.10
N PHE A 77 -1.63 -1.90 8.23
CA PHE A 77 -2.19 -1.59 9.55
C PHE A 77 -2.43 -0.09 9.74
N LEU A 78 -1.55 0.75 9.21
CA LEU A 78 -1.72 2.19 9.26
C LEU A 78 -2.95 2.64 8.46
N PHE A 79 -3.15 2.11 7.25
CA PHE A 79 -4.35 2.40 6.47
C PHE A 79 -5.62 1.90 7.16
N ALA A 80 -5.61 0.68 7.70
CA ALA A 80 -6.73 0.17 8.48
C ALA A 80 -7.05 1.08 9.69
N GLY A 81 -6.01 1.50 10.42
CA GLY A 81 -6.13 2.42 11.55
C GLY A 81 -6.67 3.78 11.14
N ILE A 82 -6.14 4.38 10.06
CA ILE A 82 -6.64 5.67 9.54
C ILE A 82 -8.13 5.58 9.18
N LEU A 83 -8.55 4.52 8.48
CA LEU A 83 -9.96 4.33 8.13
C LEU A 83 -10.84 4.08 9.37
N PHE A 84 -10.32 3.35 10.36
CA PHE A 84 -11.05 3.05 11.59
C PHE A 84 -11.19 4.29 12.49
N PHE A 85 -10.10 4.97 12.78
CA PHE A 85 -10.10 6.13 13.67
C PHE A 85 -10.57 7.41 12.98
N GLY A 86 -10.41 7.52 11.66
CA GLY A 86 -10.76 8.71 10.90
C GLY A 86 -12.23 9.11 11.03
N LYS A 87 -13.15 8.15 11.19
CA LYS A 87 -14.58 8.43 11.45
C LYS A 87 -14.83 9.21 12.76
N PHE A 88 -13.96 9.05 13.77
CA PHE A 88 -14.12 9.76 15.05
C PHE A 88 -13.75 11.24 14.92
N PHE A 89 -12.77 11.56 14.07
CA PHE A 89 -12.32 12.93 13.82
C PHE A 89 -13.20 13.66 12.82
N THR A 90 -13.64 12.96 11.77
CA THR A 90 -14.40 13.58 10.67
C THR A 90 -15.91 13.44 10.79
N LYS A 91 -16.39 12.66 11.77
CA LYS A 91 -17.81 12.27 11.96
C LYS A 91 -18.44 11.58 10.73
N LYS A 92 -17.64 11.24 9.73
CA LYS A 92 -18.05 10.56 8.49
C LYS A 92 -17.04 9.46 8.14
N PRO A 93 -17.45 8.37 7.48
CA PRO A 93 -16.49 7.40 6.95
C PRO A 93 -15.51 8.06 5.98
N LEU A 94 -14.21 7.81 6.12
CA LEU A 94 -13.20 8.41 5.25
C LEU A 94 -13.37 8.03 3.79
N MET A 95 -13.86 6.84 3.50
CA MET A 95 -14.20 6.42 2.13
C MET A 95 -15.23 7.37 1.49
N LYS A 96 -16.20 7.91 2.27
CA LYS A 96 -17.12 8.94 1.78
C LYS A 96 -16.37 10.22 1.40
N ILE A 97 -15.45 10.67 2.23
CA ILE A 97 -14.69 11.91 1.99
C ILE A 97 -13.86 11.80 0.70
N PHE A 98 -13.24 10.63 0.46
CA PHE A 98 -12.39 10.43 -0.72
C PHE A 98 -13.18 10.23 -2.01
N PHE A 99 -14.33 9.54 -1.95
CA PHE A 99 -15.01 9.04 -3.14
C PHE A 99 -16.43 9.64 -3.40
N GLN A 100 -16.93 10.53 -2.56
CA GLN A 100 -18.27 11.13 -2.72
C GLN A 100 -18.44 11.90 -4.03
N ASN A 101 -17.36 12.38 -4.66
CA ASN A 101 -17.43 13.06 -5.94
C ASN A 101 -17.55 12.07 -7.13
N ALA A 102 -17.11 10.82 -6.93
CA ALA A 102 -17.13 9.79 -7.96
C ALA A 102 -18.34 8.86 -7.84
N ILE A 103 -18.82 8.63 -6.62
CA ILE A 103 -19.89 7.67 -6.33
C ILE A 103 -20.83 8.29 -5.30
N ASN A 104 -22.16 8.15 -5.53
CA ASN A 104 -23.18 8.55 -4.55
C ASN A 104 -23.78 7.32 -3.89
N LEU A 105 -23.55 7.16 -2.58
CA LEU A 105 -24.10 6.07 -1.78
C LEU A 105 -24.88 6.63 -0.58
N GLU A 106 -25.84 5.86 -0.11
CA GLU A 106 -26.45 6.07 1.20
C GLU A 106 -25.40 6.00 2.32
N ASP A 107 -25.65 6.62 3.45
CA ASP A 107 -24.71 6.62 4.59
C ASP A 107 -24.39 5.21 5.08
N LYS A 108 -25.35 4.28 5.06
CA LYS A 108 -25.13 2.86 5.38
C LYS A 108 -24.17 2.20 4.38
N GLY A 109 -24.25 2.55 3.12
CA GLY A 109 -23.35 2.06 2.07
C GLY A 109 -21.91 2.52 2.30
N TRP A 110 -21.72 3.79 2.67
CA TRP A 110 -20.40 4.34 3.00
C TRP A 110 -19.78 3.67 4.22
N VAL A 111 -20.56 3.42 5.27
CA VAL A 111 -20.08 2.71 6.47
C VAL A 111 -19.68 1.27 6.10
N ALA A 112 -20.50 0.57 5.35
CA ALA A 112 -20.21 -0.80 4.92
C ALA A 112 -18.95 -0.87 4.05
N LEU A 113 -18.79 0.05 3.08
CA LEU A 113 -17.62 0.15 2.22
C LEU A 113 -16.36 0.40 3.05
N ASN A 114 -16.40 1.38 3.96
CA ASN A 114 -15.28 1.71 4.84
C ASN A 114 -14.84 0.51 5.70
N ASN A 115 -15.79 -0.21 6.30
CA ASN A 115 -15.49 -1.38 7.12
C ASN A 115 -14.88 -2.54 6.30
N ARG A 116 -15.35 -2.77 5.08
CA ARG A 116 -14.76 -3.78 4.18
C ARG A 116 -13.31 -3.45 3.85
N TRP A 117 -12.98 -2.19 3.57
CA TRP A 117 -11.61 -1.77 3.32
C TRP A 117 -10.71 -1.90 4.56
N ILE A 118 -11.22 -1.61 5.77
CA ILE A 118 -10.49 -1.85 7.02
C ILE A 118 -10.11 -3.33 7.14
N VAL A 119 -11.10 -4.22 6.98
CA VAL A 119 -10.87 -5.68 7.05
C VAL A 119 -9.88 -6.14 5.98
N PHE A 120 -9.97 -5.59 4.77
CA PHE A 120 -9.06 -5.93 3.69
C PHE A 120 -7.62 -5.50 3.97
N PHE A 121 -7.39 -4.31 4.50
CA PHE A 121 -6.04 -3.88 4.88
C PHE A 121 -5.47 -4.72 6.04
N ILE A 122 -6.29 -5.08 7.03
CA ILE A 122 -5.88 -6.02 8.08
C ILE A 122 -5.51 -7.38 7.46
N PHE A 123 -6.33 -7.89 6.55
CA PHE A 123 -6.05 -9.13 5.84
C PHE A 123 -4.72 -9.06 5.08
N LEU A 124 -4.44 -7.98 4.35
CA LEU A 124 -3.18 -7.81 3.63
C LEU A 124 -1.98 -7.72 4.59
N ALA A 125 -2.13 -7.07 5.74
CA ALA A 125 -1.08 -7.01 6.76
C ALA A 125 -0.75 -8.40 7.30
N VAL A 126 -1.77 -9.16 7.69
CA VAL A 126 -1.61 -10.54 8.19
C VAL A 126 -1.04 -11.46 7.12
N LEU A 127 -1.54 -11.34 5.88
CA LEU A 127 -1.05 -12.13 4.75
C LEU A 127 0.44 -11.86 4.49
N ASN A 128 0.88 -10.61 4.53
CA ASN A 128 2.29 -10.27 4.41
C ASN A 128 3.13 -10.92 5.53
N GLU A 129 2.67 -10.86 6.80
CA GLU A 129 3.37 -11.50 7.92
C GLU A 129 3.51 -13.01 7.73
N ILE A 130 2.46 -13.68 7.30
CA ILE A 130 2.51 -15.12 7.03
C ILE A 130 3.52 -15.43 5.93
N ILE A 131 3.45 -14.71 4.80
CA ILE A 131 4.27 -15.01 3.63
C ILE A 131 5.75 -14.81 3.92
N TRP A 132 6.15 -13.64 4.47
CA TRP A 132 7.57 -13.39 4.69
C TRP A 132 8.17 -14.26 5.80
N ARG A 133 7.34 -14.78 6.73
CA ARG A 133 7.80 -15.69 7.80
C ARG A 133 7.86 -17.15 7.36
N THR A 134 7.07 -17.58 6.38
CA THR A 134 6.91 -18.99 6.03
C THR A 134 7.46 -19.32 4.65
N GLN A 135 7.65 -18.33 3.77
CA GLN A 135 8.10 -18.55 2.40
C GLN A 135 9.50 -17.97 2.17
N SER A 136 10.10 -18.36 1.05
CA SER A 136 11.40 -17.81 0.65
C SER A 136 11.30 -16.32 0.27
N GLU A 137 12.44 -15.61 0.35
CA GLU A 137 12.55 -14.22 -0.11
C GLU A 137 12.09 -14.06 -1.56
N VAL A 138 12.52 -14.96 -2.44
CA VAL A 138 12.14 -14.96 -3.86
C VAL A 138 10.62 -15.06 -4.02
N PHE A 139 9.97 -15.93 -3.25
CA PHE A 139 8.52 -16.05 -3.26
C PHE A 139 7.86 -14.75 -2.78
N TRP A 140 8.32 -14.16 -1.67
CA TRP A 140 7.77 -12.92 -1.14
C TRP A 140 7.89 -11.76 -2.14
N VAL A 141 9.05 -11.61 -2.80
CA VAL A 141 9.27 -10.57 -3.81
C VAL A 141 8.31 -10.75 -5.00
N ASN A 142 8.18 -11.97 -5.51
CA ASN A 142 7.26 -12.26 -6.62
C ASN A 142 5.79 -12.08 -6.22
N PHE A 143 5.43 -12.48 -5.00
CA PHE A 143 4.07 -12.31 -4.49
C PHE A 143 3.64 -10.84 -4.42
N LYS A 144 4.53 -9.91 -4.09
CA LYS A 144 4.23 -8.47 -4.09
C LYS A 144 3.76 -7.96 -5.45
N VAL A 145 4.26 -8.52 -6.53
CA VAL A 145 3.88 -8.10 -7.90
C VAL A 145 2.72 -8.92 -8.40
N TRP A 146 2.87 -10.24 -8.39
CA TRP A 146 1.94 -11.15 -9.06
C TRP A 146 0.80 -11.64 -8.17
N GLY A 147 0.94 -11.54 -6.86
CA GLY A 147 -0.09 -11.95 -5.90
C GLY A 147 -0.98 -10.80 -5.45
N LEU A 148 -0.39 -9.68 -5.00
CA LEU A 148 -1.18 -8.58 -4.43
C LEU A 148 -2.06 -7.88 -5.45
N LEU A 149 -1.62 -7.72 -6.71
CA LEU A 149 -2.42 -7.07 -7.75
C LEU A 149 -3.72 -7.83 -8.03
N PRO A 150 -3.71 -9.15 -8.32
CA PRO A 150 -4.96 -9.92 -8.48
C PRO A 150 -5.85 -9.90 -7.24
N ILE A 151 -5.28 -10.05 -6.05
CA ILE A 151 -6.03 -10.04 -4.79
C ILE A 151 -6.76 -8.70 -4.62
N THR A 152 -6.06 -7.58 -4.84
CA THR A 152 -6.65 -6.25 -4.72
C THR A 152 -7.71 -6.01 -5.78
N PHE A 153 -7.47 -6.45 -7.02
CA PHE A 153 -8.45 -6.34 -8.10
C PHE A 153 -9.72 -7.14 -7.80
N LEU A 154 -9.58 -8.41 -7.39
CA LEU A 154 -10.70 -9.26 -7.01
C LEU A 154 -11.47 -8.65 -5.84
N PHE A 155 -10.77 -8.21 -4.78
CA PHE A 155 -11.44 -7.54 -3.67
C PHE A 155 -12.21 -6.31 -4.13
N THR A 156 -11.63 -5.45 -4.97
CA THR A 156 -12.29 -4.25 -5.51
C THR A 156 -13.53 -4.64 -6.32
N ALA A 157 -13.46 -5.67 -7.14
CA ALA A 157 -14.61 -6.19 -7.88
C ALA A 157 -15.75 -6.66 -6.96
N THR A 158 -15.45 -7.24 -5.79
CA THR A 158 -16.48 -7.62 -4.81
C THR A 158 -17.20 -6.43 -4.17
N GLN A 159 -16.71 -5.19 -4.36
CA GLN A 159 -17.40 -4.00 -3.88
C GLN A 159 -18.53 -3.55 -4.82
N ILE A 160 -18.52 -3.98 -6.10
CA ILE A 160 -19.55 -3.59 -7.08
C ILE A 160 -20.97 -3.93 -6.62
N PRO A 161 -21.28 -5.16 -6.15
CA PRO A 161 -22.63 -5.47 -5.64
C PRO A 161 -23.04 -4.61 -4.45
N LEU A 162 -22.11 -4.29 -3.55
CA LEU A 162 -22.37 -3.40 -2.42
C LEU A 162 -22.68 -1.98 -2.89
N ILE A 163 -21.87 -1.46 -3.82
CA ILE A 163 -22.07 -0.13 -4.39
C ILE A 163 -23.44 -0.06 -5.08
N ASN A 164 -23.76 -1.04 -5.92
CA ASN A 164 -25.04 -1.08 -6.63
C ASN A 164 -26.22 -1.15 -5.66
N LYS A 165 -26.11 -1.88 -4.54
CA LYS A 165 -27.16 -2.00 -3.53
C LYS A 165 -27.49 -0.67 -2.83
N TYR A 166 -26.48 0.18 -2.60
CA TYR A 166 -26.62 1.41 -1.84
C TYR A 166 -26.46 2.68 -2.69
N LYS A 167 -26.41 2.53 -4.03
CA LYS A 167 -26.30 3.66 -4.95
C LYS A 167 -27.57 4.52 -4.90
N ILE A 168 -27.35 5.82 -4.78
CA ILE A 168 -28.41 6.82 -4.92
C ILE A 168 -28.42 7.27 -6.38
N GLU A 169 -29.50 7.03 -7.10
CA GLU A 169 -29.68 7.60 -8.44
C GLU A 169 -29.85 9.11 -8.29
N LYS A 170 -29.07 9.88 -9.04
CA LYS A 170 -29.33 11.30 -9.19
C LYS A 170 -30.60 11.45 -10.03
N LEU A 171 -31.67 11.97 -9.43
CA LEU A 171 -32.79 12.51 -10.15
C LEU A 171 -32.38 13.67 -11.04
#